data_3d602e00e2f2357874382639a8ec76dd
#
_entry.id   3d602e00e2f2357874382639a8ec76dd
#
_cell.length_a   1.000
_cell.length_b   1.000
_cell.length_c   1.000
_cell.angle_alpha   90.00
_cell.angle_beta   90.00
_cell.angle_gamma   90.00
#
_symmetry.space_group_name_H-M   'P 1'
#
loop_
_entity.id
_entity.type
_entity.pdbx_description
1 polymer ?
#
loop_
_entity_poly.entity_id
_entity_poly.type
_entity_poly.pdbx_seq_one_letter_code
_entity_poly.pdbx_strand_id
1 'polypeptide(L)'
;MRRRTLITATVLLPFGARVVSAAPAPEAVTPALVEAAKKEGKVTYYTAMDLSVAEPMAKAFEAKYPGIKVAVERTGAERLFNRIAQEEASNIRRCDVANSSDAAHFIVWKRQGWLVPYVTVEMAENVPADMRDPDGTFINQRTHLSPIAYNTSLIKPEDAPKGFLDLLDPKYTGKLVKGHPGYSGTIMTSTQQTARELGWGYFEKLAKQKVLQVQSATEPPKKIEAGERAIAVDGSDYLFWMAKERGAPVEVVQPVEGTPQISNPMAVFKSAPNPNAARLLFGWIMSAEGQGFIVDLSGQYPANKLIKAKAGRPPLASIKTWREDPIGVEKMADEIKAKYQRMFKV
;
A
#
# COMPACT_ATOMS: atom_id res chain seq x y z
N MET A 1 -68.03 -19.43 -30.58
CA MET A 1 -67.18 -18.40 -30.06
C MET A 1 -66.48 -18.89 -28.79
N ARG A 2 -65.18 -19.30 -28.85
CA ARG A 2 -64.40 -19.72 -27.69
C ARG A 2 -63.47 -18.61 -27.29
N ARG A 3 -63.66 -18.03 -26.09
CA ARG A 3 -62.77 -17.02 -25.52
C ARG A 3 -61.52 -17.69 -24.99
N ARG A 4 -60.35 -17.34 -25.53
CA ARG A 4 -59.03 -17.72 -25.01
C ARG A 4 -58.62 -16.70 -23.95
N THR A 5 -58.48 -17.15 -22.70
CA THR A 5 -57.93 -16.36 -21.60
C THR A 5 -56.40 -16.50 -21.67
N LEU A 6 -55.70 -15.39 -21.90
CA LEU A 6 -54.24 -15.29 -21.78
C LEU A 6 -53.87 -15.14 -20.30
N ILE A 7 -53.18 -16.11 -19.75
CA ILE A 7 -52.56 -16.02 -18.41
C ILE A 7 -51.17 -15.43 -18.59
N THR A 8 -50.99 -14.21 -18.16
CA THR A 8 -49.67 -13.54 -18.11
C THR A 8 -48.98 -13.99 -16.83
N ALA A 9 -47.97 -14.86 -16.95
CA ALA A 9 -47.13 -15.22 -15.83
C ALA A 9 -46.07 -14.16 -15.59
N THR A 10 -46.19 -13.41 -14.50
CA THR A 10 -45.18 -12.46 -14.04
C THR A 10 -44.07 -13.26 -13.34
N VAL A 11 -42.91 -13.34 -13.99
CA VAL A 11 -41.69 -13.90 -13.39
C VAL A 11 -41.09 -12.87 -12.47
N LEU A 12 -41.28 -13.02 -11.18
CA LEU A 12 -40.55 -12.29 -10.15
C LEU A 12 -39.14 -12.86 -10.06
N LEU A 13 -38.15 -12.16 -10.63
CA LEU A 13 -36.75 -12.45 -10.37
C LEU A 13 -36.43 -12.07 -8.92
N PRO A 14 -35.87 -12.96 -8.10
CA PRO A 14 -35.45 -12.58 -6.76
C PRO A 14 -34.29 -11.61 -6.87
N PHE A 15 -34.49 -10.37 -6.43
CA PHE A 15 -33.40 -9.46 -6.09
C PHE A 15 -32.62 -10.10 -4.97
N GLY A 16 -31.48 -10.70 -5.30
CA GLY A 16 -30.53 -11.18 -4.32
C GLY A 16 -30.02 -10.01 -3.50
N ALA A 17 -30.57 -9.81 -2.32
CA ALA A 17 -30.02 -8.91 -1.33
C ALA A 17 -28.58 -9.37 -1.08
N ARG A 18 -27.59 -8.56 -1.47
CA ARG A 18 -26.22 -8.74 -1.00
C ARG A 18 -26.26 -8.60 0.52
N VAL A 19 -26.15 -9.72 1.21
CA VAL A 19 -25.92 -9.72 2.66
C VAL A 19 -24.55 -9.05 2.84
N VAL A 20 -24.54 -7.80 3.25
CA VAL A 20 -23.33 -7.15 3.75
C VAL A 20 -23.03 -7.87 5.06
N SER A 21 -22.02 -8.71 5.07
CA SER A 21 -21.56 -9.35 6.31
C SER A 21 -21.02 -8.24 7.22
N ALA A 22 -21.54 -8.14 8.42
CA ALA A 22 -20.97 -7.22 9.42
C ALA A 22 -19.59 -7.75 9.85
N ALA A 23 -18.69 -6.83 10.22
CA ALA A 23 -17.41 -7.22 10.82
C ALA A 23 -17.67 -8.12 12.04
N PRO A 24 -16.76 -9.09 12.32
CA PRO A 24 -16.88 -9.93 13.50
C PRO A 24 -16.80 -9.08 14.79
N ALA A 25 -17.34 -9.60 15.89
CA ALA A 25 -17.15 -9.00 17.19
C ALA A 25 -15.64 -8.85 17.47
N PRO A 26 -15.19 -7.70 18.01
CA PRO A 26 -13.79 -7.50 18.31
C PRO A 26 -13.26 -8.53 19.32
N GLU A 27 -12.08 -9.10 19.05
CA GLU A 27 -11.43 -10.10 19.87
C GLU A 27 -10.27 -9.47 20.66
N ALA A 28 -10.13 -9.84 21.94
CA ALA A 28 -8.95 -9.46 22.72
C ALA A 28 -7.75 -10.33 22.37
N VAL A 29 -6.55 -9.77 22.40
CA VAL A 29 -5.31 -10.55 22.37
C VAL A 29 -5.14 -11.21 23.75
N THR A 30 -5.45 -12.50 23.84
CA THR A 30 -5.44 -13.25 25.10
C THR A 30 -4.15 -14.01 25.32
N PRO A 31 -3.79 -14.37 26.57
CA PRO A 31 -2.69 -15.29 26.85
C PRO A 31 -2.82 -16.64 26.12
N ALA A 32 -4.03 -17.13 25.92
CA ALA A 32 -4.28 -18.36 25.18
C ALA A 32 -3.88 -18.23 23.69
N LEU A 33 -4.17 -17.10 23.04
CA LEU A 33 -3.71 -16.82 21.68
C LEU A 33 -2.17 -16.78 21.61
N VAL A 34 -1.52 -16.14 22.59
CA VAL A 34 -0.06 -16.07 22.66
C VAL A 34 0.56 -17.47 22.78
N GLU A 35 0.04 -18.32 23.68
CA GLU A 35 0.55 -19.69 23.84
C GLU A 35 0.28 -20.57 22.63
N ALA A 36 -0.88 -20.39 21.94
CA ALA A 36 -1.16 -21.09 20.69
C ALA A 36 -0.19 -20.66 19.57
N ALA A 37 0.09 -19.36 19.45
CA ALA A 37 1.05 -18.82 18.49
C ALA A 37 2.48 -19.31 18.78
N LYS A 38 2.89 -19.40 20.04
CA LYS A 38 4.21 -19.97 20.43
C LYS A 38 4.33 -21.44 20.06
N LYS A 39 3.25 -22.21 20.12
CA LYS A 39 3.26 -23.62 19.67
C LYS A 39 3.43 -23.73 18.16
N GLU A 40 2.93 -22.77 17.38
CA GLU A 40 3.20 -22.68 15.94
C GLU A 40 4.64 -22.25 15.65
N GLY A 41 5.24 -21.42 16.51
CA GLY A 41 6.66 -21.08 16.56
C GLY A 41 7.14 -20.17 15.43
N LYS A 42 6.30 -19.86 14.45
CA LYS A 42 6.67 -19.02 13.29
C LYS A 42 5.45 -18.35 12.68
N VAL A 43 5.70 -17.29 11.92
CA VAL A 43 4.71 -16.63 11.04
C VAL A 43 5.41 -16.11 9.79
N THR A 44 4.79 -16.28 8.63
CA THR A 44 5.32 -15.76 7.36
C THR A 44 4.59 -14.48 6.97
N TYR A 45 5.35 -13.40 6.88
CA TYR A 45 4.86 -12.06 6.53
C TYR A 45 5.27 -11.70 5.11
N TYR A 46 4.33 -11.74 4.18
CA TYR A 46 4.50 -11.28 2.81
C TYR A 46 4.28 -9.78 2.73
N THR A 47 5.25 -9.02 2.20
CA THR A 47 5.15 -7.57 2.23
C THR A 47 5.77 -6.87 1.02
N ALA A 48 5.19 -5.72 0.64
CA ALA A 48 5.79 -4.77 -0.29
C ALA A 48 6.58 -3.66 0.45
N MET A 49 6.56 -3.63 1.77
CA MET A 49 7.33 -2.69 2.60
C MET A 49 8.84 -2.86 2.39
N ASP A 50 9.61 -1.79 2.43
CA ASP A 50 11.08 -1.90 2.36
C ASP A 50 11.64 -2.67 3.56
N LEU A 51 12.68 -3.49 3.33
CA LEU A 51 13.28 -4.34 4.36
C LEU A 51 13.87 -3.54 5.52
N SER A 52 14.31 -2.30 5.27
CA SER A 52 14.80 -1.40 6.33
C SER A 52 13.74 -1.06 7.39
N VAL A 53 12.46 -1.34 7.11
CA VAL A 53 11.35 -1.19 8.07
C VAL A 53 10.77 -2.55 8.46
N ALA A 54 10.57 -3.46 7.49
CA ALA A 54 9.93 -4.74 7.75
C ALA A 54 10.73 -5.67 8.66
N GLU A 55 12.07 -5.73 8.50
CA GLU A 55 12.92 -6.57 9.33
C GLU A 55 13.05 -6.07 10.78
N PRO A 56 13.30 -4.77 11.04
CA PRO A 56 13.27 -4.26 12.41
C PRO A 56 11.93 -4.44 13.11
N MET A 57 10.82 -4.27 12.38
CA MET A 57 9.47 -4.53 12.88
C MET A 57 9.29 -6.00 13.27
N ALA A 58 9.74 -6.93 12.43
CA ALA A 58 9.72 -8.36 12.72
C ALA A 58 10.53 -8.69 13.97
N LYS A 59 11.74 -8.13 14.12
CA LYS A 59 12.58 -8.30 15.31
C LYS A 59 11.96 -7.75 16.59
N ALA A 60 11.27 -6.61 16.50
CA ALA A 60 10.55 -6.04 17.64
C ALA A 60 9.40 -6.97 18.10
N PHE A 61 8.66 -7.55 17.15
CA PHE A 61 7.65 -8.56 17.45
C PHE A 61 8.28 -9.82 18.10
N GLU A 62 9.37 -10.36 17.54
CA GLU A 62 10.08 -11.52 18.08
C GLU A 62 10.61 -11.28 19.51
N ALA A 63 11.07 -10.06 19.79
CA ALA A 63 11.52 -9.67 21.12
C ALA A 63 10.37 -9.64 22.13
N LYS A 64 9.20 -9.17 21.72
CA LYS A 64 8.00 -9.14 22.56
C LYS A 64 7.39 -10.52 22.79
N TYR A 65 7.45 -11.39 21.78
CA TYR A 65 6.89 -12.75 21.82
C TYR A 65 7.96 -13.81 21.57
N PRO A 66 8.86 -14.04 22.54
CA PRO A 66 9.92 -15.04 22.42
C PRO A 66 9.34 -16.43 22.11
N GLY A 67 9.99 -17.13 21.18
CA GLY A 67 9.54 -18.42 20.68
C GLY A 67 8.77 -18.38 19.36
N ILE A 68 8.44 -17.18 18.84
CA ILE A 68 7.81 -17.01 17.52
C ILE A 68 8.80 -16.31 16.60
N LYS A 69 9.08 -16.90 15.42
CA LYS A 69 9.93 -16.33 14.38
C LYS A 69 9.09 -15.73 13.25
N VAL A 70 9.48 -14.54 12.78
CA VAL A 70 8.83 -13.88 11.64
C VAL A 70 9.68 -14.05 10.39
N ALA A 71 9.19 -14.83 9.43
CA ALA A 71 9.81 -14.93 8.11
C ALA A 71 9.29 -13.80 7.23
N VAL A 72 10.11 -12.77 7.03
CA VAL A 72 9.76 -11.64 6.16
C VAL A 72 10.09 -12.00 4.70
N GLU A 73 9.06 -12.05 3.86
CA GLU A 73 9.21 -12.26 2.41
C GLU A 73 8.80 -11.00 1.64
N ARG A 74 9.80 -10.22 1.22
CA ARG A 74 9.61 -8.94 0.54
C ARG A 74 9.68 -9.07 -0.97
N THR A 75 8.63 -8.61 -1.66
CA THR A 75 8.63 -8.40 -3.11
C THR A 75 7.77 -7.19 -3.49
N GLY A 76 7.81 -6.76 -4.77
CA GLY A 76 6.91 -5.71 -5.25
C GLY A 76 5.45 -6.15 -5.21
N ALA A 77 4.52 -5.20 -5.02
CA ALA A 77 3.10 -5.49 -4.77
C ALA A 77 2.46 -6.36 -5.87
N GLU A 78 2.74 -6.08 -7.14
CA GLU A 78 2.22 -6.86 -8.27
C GLU A 78 2.76 -8.30 -8.28
N ARG A 79 4.05 -8.48 -7.98
CA ARG A 79 4.63 -9.83 -7.88
C ARG A 79 4.08 -10.60 -6.69
N LEU A 80 3.84 -9.91 -5.58
CA LEU A 80 3.21 -10.49 -4.39
C LEU A 80 1.80 -10.95 -4.69
N PHE A 81 1.01 -10.13 -5.37
CA PHE A 81 -0.34 -10.48 -5.80
C PHE A 81 -0.37 -11.73 -6.67
N ASN A 82 0.47 -11.78 -7.72
CA ASN A 82 0.57 -12.91 -8.63
C ASN A 82 1.08 -14.17 -7.93
N ARG A 83 2.05 -14.03 -7.01
CA ARG A 83 2.58 -15.16 -6.24
C ARG A 83 1.49 -15.78 -5.35
N ILE A 84 0.75 -14.97 -4.61
CA ILE A 84 -0.35 -15.46 -3.77
C ILE A 84 -1.40 -16.16 -4.62
N ALA A 85 -1.77 -15.59 -5.78
CA ALA A 85 -2.74 -16.23 -6.68
C ALA A 85 -2.26 -17.60 -7.18
N GLN A 86 -0.97 -17.74 -7.50
CA GLN A 86 -0.38 -19.03 -7.91
C GLN A 86 -0.31 -20.03 -6.75
N GLU A 87 0.06 -19.57 -5.55
CA GLU A 87 0.13 -20.40 -4.34
C GLU A 87 -1.28 -20.94 -3.98
N GLU A 88 -2.31 -20.10 -3.99
CA GLU A 88 -3.70 -20.51 -3.75
C GLU A 88 -4.20 -21.49 -4.81
N ALA A 89 -3.96 -21.21 -6.11
CA ALA A 89 -4.35 -22.09 -7.21
C ALA A 89 -3.66 -23.47 -7.16
N SER A 90 -2.42 -23.51 -6.65
CA SER A 90 -1.62 -24.74 -6.52
C SER A 90 -1.81 -25.43 -5.16
N ASN A 91 -2.66 -24.91 -4.29
CA ASN A 91 -2.87 -25.37 -2.91
C ASN A 91 -1.54 -25.35 -2.07
N ILE A 92 -0.60 -24.47 -2.45
CA ILE A 92 0.64 -24.21 -1.72
C ILE A 92 0.33 -23.09 -0.74
N ARG A 93 0.38 -23.39 0.55
CA ARG A 93 -0.01 -22.46 1.61
C ARG A 93 1.22 -22.01 2.38
N ARG A 94 1.66 -20.78 2.11
CA ARG A 94 2.86 -20.21 2.76
C ARG A 94 2.61 -18.88 3.43
N CYS A 95 1.67 -18.07 2.89
CA CYS A 95 1.39 -16.75 3.39
C CYS A 95 0.49 -16.84 4.64
N ASP A 96 0.95 -16.32 5.76
CA ASP A 96 0.14 -16.16 6.97
C ASP A 96 -0.52 -14.77 6.99
N VAL A 97 0.28 -13.72 6.78
CA VAL A 97 -0.14 -12.32 6.75
C VAL A 97 0.43 -11.64 5.51
N ALA A 98 -0.40 -10.93 4.77
CA ALA A 98 0.07 -10.08 3.68
C ALA A 98 -0.15 -8.60 3.96
N ASN A 99 0.82 -7.77 3.53
CA ASN A 99 0.72 -6.32 3.45
C ASN A 99 1.18 -5.85 2.08
N SER A 100 0.40 -4.99 1.45
CA SER A 100 0.71 -4.44 0.13
C SER A 100 0.42 -2.93 0.09
N SER A 101 1.00 -2.25 -0.88
CA SER A 101 0.72 -0.84 -1.19
C SER A 101 -0.31 -0.66 -2.30
N ASP A 102 -1.16 -1.66 -2.51
CA ASP A 102 -2.27 -1.62 -3.45
C ASP A 102 -3.52 -2.24 -2.81
N ALA A 103 -4.50 -1.40 -2.52
CA ALA A 103 -5.75 -1.82 -1.87
C ALA A 103 -6.64 -2.63 -2.81
N ALA A 104 -6.50 -2.49 -4.14
CA ALA A 104 -7.23 -3.27 -5.12
C ALA A 104 -6.97 -4.78 -4.97
N HIS A 105 -5.74 -5.17 -4.62
CA HIS A 105 -5.38 -6.58 -4.39
C HIS A 105 -6.23 -7.21 -3.27
N PHE A 106 -6.46 -6.47 -2.18
CA PHE A 106 -7.26 -6.95 -1.05
C PHE A 106 -8.75 -7.07 -1.39
N ILE A 107 -9.27 -6.19 -2.25
CA ILE A 107 -10.63 -6.31 -2.78
C ILE A 107 -10.77 -7.60 -3.59
N VAL A 108 -9.79 -7.94 -4.41
CA VAL A 108 -9.79 -9.20 -5.17
C VAL A 108 -9.70 -10.41 -4.24
N TRP A 109 -8.74 -10.43 -3.30
CA TRP A 109 -8.58 -11.54 -2.34
C TRP A 109 -9.81 -11.74 -1.45
N LYS A 110 -10.44 -10.65 -1.02
CA LYS A 110 -11.73 -10.68 -0.31
C LYS A 110 -12.82 -11.34 -1.17
N ARG A 111 -12.94 -10.94 -2.44
CA ARG A 111 -13.93 -11.48 -3.37
C ARG A 111 -13.72 -12.97 -3.62
N GLN A 112 -12.47 -13.44 -3.64
CA GLN A 112 -12.11 -14.86 -3.71
C GLN A 112 -12.34 -15.61 -2.40
N GLY A 113 -12.67 -14.91 -1.33
CA GLY A 113 -12.89 -15.50 -0.01
C GLY A 113 -11.61 -16.01 0.67
N TRP A 114 -10.46 -15.50 0.30
CA TRP A 114 -9.15 -15.93 0.83
C TRP A 114 -8.77 -15.29 2.16
N LEU A 115 -9.45 -14.22 2.57
CA LEU A 115 -9.12 -13.45 3.77
C LEU A 115 -9.97 -13.87 4.97
N VAL A 116 -9.40 -13.78 6.17
CA VAL A 116 -10.10 -14.01 7.45
C VAL A 116 -10.63 -12.69 7.98
N PRO A 117 -11.93 -12.55 8.25
CA PRO A 117 -12.43 -11.44 9.05
C PRO A 117 -11.82 -11.51 10.45
N TYR A 118 -11.04 -10.50 10.83
CA TYR A 118 -10.40 -10.43 12.14
C TYR A 118 -10.21 -8.98 12.59
N VAL A 119 -10.77 -8.64 13.72
CA VAL A 119 -10.70 -7.30 14.32
C VAL A 119 -10.35 -7.44 15.80
N THR A 120 -9.30 -6.76 16.26
CA THR A 120 -9.02 -6.71 17.69
C THR A 120 -9.81 -5.58 18.37
N VAL A 121 -10.00 -5.67 19.69
CA VAL A 121 -10.61 -4.60 20.48
C VAL A 121 -9.90 -3.26 20.23
N GLU A 122 -8.57 -3.27 20.26
CA GLU A 122 -7.77 -2.06 20.02
C GLU A 122 -7.96 -1.48 18.62
N MET A 123 -8.09 -2.32 17.59
CA MET A 123 -8.42 -1.87 16.23
C MET A 123 -9.80 -1.24 16.16
N ALA A 124 -10.80 -1.87 16.80
CA ALA A 124 -12.18 -1.37 16.79
C ALA A 124 -12.28 0.01 17.43
N GLU A 125 -11.53 0.24 18.51
CA GLU A 125 -11.54 1.48 19.28
C GLU A 125 -10.69 2.58 18.66
N ASN A 126 -9.53 2.24 18.07
CA ASN A 126 -8.49 3.21 17.77
C ASN A 126 -8.16 3.36 16.29
N VAL A 127 -8.68 2.54 15.38
CA VAL A 127 -8.52 2.72 13.92
C VAL A 127 -9.81 3.28 13.33
N PRO A 128 -9.76 4.41 12.62
CA PRO A 128 -10.93 5.01 11.97
C PRO A 128 -11.67 4.03 11.05
N ALA A 129 -12.99 4.18 10.94
CA ALA A 129 -13.83 3.26 10.16
C ALA A 129 -13.49 3.27 8.67
N ASP A 130 -13.09 4.41 8.11
CA ASP A 130 -12.66 4.57 6.71
C ASP A 130 -11.29 3.94 6.40
N MET A 131 -10.56 3.52 7.43
CA MET A 131 -9.31 2.75 7.31
C MET A 131 -9.53 1.24 7.47
N ARG A 132 -10.77 0.80 7.66
CA ARG A 132 -11.13 -0.62 7.85
C ARG A 132 -12.08 -1.08 6.76
N ASP A 133 -11.87 -2.29 6.25
CA ASP A 133 -12.90 -2.94 5.45
C ASP A 133 -14.16 -3.17 6.31
N PRO A 134 -15.36 -2.87 5.80
CA PRO A 134 -16.61 -3.00 6.56
C PRO A 134 -16.86 -4.41 7.13
N ASP A 135 -16.37 -5.45 6.45
CA ASP A 135 -16.52 -6.84 6.89
C ASP A 135 -15.34 -7.30 7.79
N GLY A 136 -14.37 -6.42 8.06
CA GLY A 136 -13.20 -6.74 8.90
C GLY A 136 -12.18 -7.68 8.26
N THR A 137 -12.21 -7.88 6.93
CA THR A 137 -11.30 -8.82 6.23
C THR A 137 -9.92 -8.25 5.99
N PHE A 138 -9.77 -6.94 5.90
CA PHE A 138 -8.49 -6.25 5.84
C PHE A 138 -8.56 -4.88 6.51
N ILE A 139 -7.41 -4.32 6.83
CA ILE A 139 -7.31 -3.02 7.49
C ILE A 139 -6.15 -2.25 6.87
N ASN A 140 -6.32 -0.96 6.64
CA ASN A 140 -5.20 -0.10 6.27
C ASN A 140 -4.26 0.06 7.47
N GLN A 141 -3.07 -0.54 7.38
CA GLN A 141 -2.07 -0.52 8.44
C GLN A 141 -1.49 0.88 8.66
N ARG A 142 -1.27 1.60 7.58
CA ARG A 142 -0.65 2.92 7.55
C ARG A 142 -0.91 3.61 6.23
N THR A 143 -0.67 4.90 6.21
CA THR A 143 -0.66 5.69 4.98
C THR A 143 0.77 6.17 4.69
N HIS A 144 1.16 6.21 3.43
CA HIS A 144 2.32 6.96 2.97
C HIS A 144 1.96 7.77 1.72
N LEU A 145 2.85 8.66 1.30
CA LEU A 145 2.66 9.52 0.16
C LEU A 145 3.64 9.17 -0.96
N SER A 146 3.29 9.60 -2.18
CA SER A 146 4.18 9.49 -3.34
C SER A 146 4.51 10.89 -3.90
N PRO A 147 5.36 11.68 -3.20
CA PRO A 147 5.72 13.04 -3.56
C PRO A 147 6.82 13.07 -4.61
N ILE A 148 7.16 14.28 -5.05
CA ILE A 148 8.41 14.57 -5.73
C ILE A 148 9.54 14.66 -4.70
N ALA A 149 10.76 14.29 -5.08
CA ALA A 149 11.95 14.57 -4.28
C ALA A 149 13.14 14.91 -5.19
N TYR A 150 14.12 15.64 -4.66
CA TYR A 150 15.30 15.97 -5.44
C TYR A 150 16.58 15.90 -4.59
N ASN A 151 17.71 15.75 -5.28
CA ASN A 151 19.04 15.79 -4.67
C ASN A 151 19.53 17.25 -4.62
N THR A 152 19.72 17.78 -3.41
CA THR A 152 20.12 19.19 -3.16
C THR A 152 21.54 19.51 -3.58
N SER A 153 22.40 18.50 -3.81
CA SER A 153 23.73 18.69 -4.40
C SER A 153 23.70 18.86 -5.92
N LEU A 154 22.61 18.46 -6.59
CA LEU A 154 22.46 18.46 -8.04
C LEU A 154 21.47 19.53 -8.53
N ILE A 155 20.49 19.88 -7.71
CA ILE A 155 19.46 20.89 -7.99
C ILE A 155 19.43 21.88 -6.82
N LYS A 156 19.60 23.14 -7.12
CA LYS A 156 19.47 24.21 -6.11
C LYS A 156 18.01 24.42 -5.72
N PRO A 157 17.69 24.84 -4.50
CA PRO A 157 16.31 25.06 -4.05
C PRO A 157 15.47 25.96 -4.96
N GLU A 158 16.08 27.02 -5.50
CA GLU A 158 15.43 27.97 -6.43
C GLU A 158 15.06 27.35 -7.78
N ASP A 159 15.80 26.30 -8.20
CA ASP A 159 15.57 25.57 -9.45
C ASP A 159 14.73 24.29 -9.27
N ALA A 160 14.38 23.95 -8.03
CA ALA A 160 13.63 22.74 -7.73
C ALA A 160 12.19 22.81 -8.26
N PRO A 161 11.62 21.68 -8.71
CA PRO A 161 10.21 21.63 -9.12
C PRO A 161 9.30 21.86 -7.91
N LYS A 162 8.20 22.60 -8.09
CA LYS A 162 7.17 22.84 -7.07
C LYS A 162 5.94 21.93 -7.27
N GLY A 163 5.82 21.33 -8.44
CA GLY A 163 4.72 20.47 -8.80
C GLY A 163 5.04 19.51 -9.95
N PHE A 164 4.09 18.65 -10.26
CA PHE A 164 4.23 17.67 -11.33
C PHE A 164 4.39 18.33 -12.70
N LEU A 165 3.69 19.44 -12.94
CA LEU A 165 3.77 20.12 -14.24
C LEU A 165 5.15 20.73 -14.50
N ASP A 166 5.88 21.14 -13.47
CA ASP A 166 7.24 21.67 -13.60
C ASP A 166 8.21 20.59 -14.12
N LEU A 167 7.95 19.30 -13.85
CA LEU A 167 8.78 18.19 -14.34
C LEU A 167 8.79 18.06 -15.87
N LEU A 168 7.89 18.77 -16.53
CA LEU A 168 7.82 18.82 -18.01
C LEU A 168 8.77 19.84 -18.62
N ASP A 169 9.44 20.69 -17.79
CA ASP A 169 10.42 21.65 -18.24
C ASP A 169 11.64 20.93 -18.88
N PRO A 170 12.06 21.28 -20.10
CA PRO A 170 13.22 20.69 -20.77
C PRO A 170 14.52 20.70 -19.95
N LYS A 171 14.67 21.64 -18.98
CA LYS A 171 15.84 21.68 -18.09
C LYS A 171 16.04 20.41 -17.26
N TYR A 172 14.99 19.59 -17.09
CA TYR A 172 15.03 18.32 -16.34
C TYR A 172 15.20 17.08 -17.23
N THR A 173 15.32 17.24 -18.55
CA THR A 173 15.48 16.11 -19.47
C THR A 173 16.70 15.26 -19.09
N GLY A 174 16.46 13.95 -18.91
CA GLY A 174 17.48 12.96 -18.49
C GLY A 174 17.83 12.98 -17.01
N LYS A 175 17.25 13.87 -16.21
CA LYS A 175 17.50 14.00 -14.77
C LYS A 175 16.49 13.28 -13.88
N LEU A 176 15.44 12.73 -14.47
CA LEU A 176 14.28 12.17 -13.75
C LEU A 176 14.39 10.66 -13.55
N VAL A 177 13.88 10.16 -12.42
CA VAL A 177 13.61 8.73 -12.17
C VAL A 177 12.18 8.53 -11.71
N LYS A 178 11.55 7.44 -12.17
CA LYS A 178 10.16 7.09 -11.83
C LYS A 178 10.00 5.58 -11.72
N GLY A 179 9.17 5.14 -10.78
CA GLY A 179 8.74 3.76 -10.70
C GLY A 179 7.81 3.34 -11.84
N HIS A 180 7.80 2.03 -12.15
CA HIS A 180 6.93 1.47 -13.17
C HIS A 180 5.67 0.86 -12.54
N PRO A 181 4.44 1.23 -12.99
CA PRO A 181 3.19 0.78 -12.39
C PRO A 181 2.95 -0.73 -12.50
N GLY A 182 3.55 -1.40 -13.47
CA GLY A 182 3.42 -2.85 -13.65
C GLY A 182 4.13 -3.70 -12.61
N TYR A 183 4.90 -3.09 -11.67
CA TYR A 183 5.63 -3.84 -10.64
C TYR A 183 5.34 -3.36 -9.21
N SER A 184 4.86 -2.13 -9.05
CA SER A 184 4.69 -1.47 -7.75
C SER A 184 3.28 -0.97 -7.56
N GLY A 185 2.60 -1.41 -6.50
CA GLY A 185 1.27 -0.93 -6.13
C GLY A 185 1.25 0.56 -5.80
N THR A 186 2.27 1.08 -5.09
CA THR A 186 2.44 2.53 -4.86
C THR A 186 2.42 3.29 -6.18
N ILE A 187 3.17 2.80 -7.18
CA ILE A 187 3.25 3.49 -8.48
C ILE A 187 1.99 3.27 -9.31
N MET A 188 1.36 2.10 -9.23
CA MET A 188 0.07 1.85 -9.87
C MET A 188 -0.98 2.85 -9.35
N THR A 189 -1.14 2.93 -8.05
CA THR A 189 -2.10 3.82 -7.38
C THR A 189 -1.78 5.30 -7.65
N SER A 190 -0.51 5.72 -7.53
CA SER A 190 -0.11 7.10 -7.85
C SER A 190 -0.28 7.44 -9.33
N THR A 191 -0.03 6.49 -10.24
CA THR A 191 -0.25 6.69 -11.69
C THR A 191 -1.73 6.87 -11.99
N GLN A 192 -2.61 6.06 -11.38
CA GLN A 192 -4.07 6.21 -11.53
C GLN A 192 -4.54 7.59 -11.03
N GLN A 193 -4.09 8.01 -9.85
CA GLN A 193 -4.44 9.32 -9.30
C GLN A 193 -3.91 10.45 -10.18
N THR A 194 -2.65 10.41 -10.59
CA THR A 194 -2.05 11.43 -11.47
C THR A 194 -2.76 11.49 -12.83
N ALA A 195 -3.14 10.34 -13.41
CA ALA A 195 -3.90 10.30 -14.67
C ALA A 195 -5.31 10.87 -14.51
N ARG A 196 -5.95 10.66 -13.35
CA ARG A 196 -7.26 11.23 -13.03
C ARG A 196 -7.20 12.75 -12.90
N GLU A 197 -6.20 13.28 -12.23
CA GLU A 197 -6.08 14.70 -11.89
C GLU A 197 -5.44 15.54 -13.03
N LEU A 198 -4.42 14.99 -13.69
CA LEU A 198 -3.64 15.73 -14.71
C LEU A 198 -3.86 15.21 -16.14
N GLY A 199 -4.55 14.09 -16.30
CA GLY A 199 -4.78 13.45 -17.60
C GLY A 199 -3.57 12.69 -18.11
N TRP A 200 -3.82 11.80 -19.09
CA TRP A 200 -2.76 11.01 -19.74
C TRP A 200 -1.77 11.85 -20.56
N GLY A 201 -2.19 13.03 -21.02
CA GLY A 201 -1.31 13.98 -21.72
C GLY A 201 -0.12 14.45 -20.86
N TYR A 202 -0.22 14.41 -19.54
CA TYR A 202 0.91 14.62 -18.64
C TYR A 202 1.99 13.54 -18.85
N PHE A 203 1.59 12.27 -18.83
CA PHE A 203 2.54 11.15 -19.02
C PHE A 203 3.16 11.11 -20.41
N GLU A 204 2.39 11.49 -21.45
CA GLU A 204 2.93 11.61 -22.82
C GLU A 204 4.05 12.65 -22.91
N LYS A 205 3.90 13.77 -22.22
CA LYS A 205 4.94 14.81 -22.14
C LYS A 205 6.10 14.36 -21.25
N LEU A 206 5.79 13.74 -20.10
CA LEU A 206 6.81 13.23 -19.16
C LEU A 206 7.70 12.16 -19.83
N ALA A 207 7.15 11.29 -20.66
CA ALA A 207 7.90 10.28 -21.38
C ALA A 207 8.98 10.87 -22.31
N LYS A 208 8.78 12.11 -22.81
CA LYS A 208 9.78 12.83 -23.62
C LYS A 208 10.99 13.30 -22.81
N GLN A 209 10.88 13.33 -21.48
CA GLN A 209 11.95 13.74 -20.56
C GLN A 209 13.06 12.70 -20.35
N LYS A 210 13.06 11.57 -21.09
CA LYS A 210 14.04 10.48 -20.94
C LYS A 210 14.15 9.97 -19.49
N VAL A 211 13.00 9.72 -18.88
CA VAL A 211 12.88 9.30 -17.48
C VAL A 211 13.48 7.91 -17.28
N LEU A 212 14.38 7.75 -16.30
CA LEU A 212 14.84 6.43 -15.87
C LEU A 212 13.70 5.67 -15.22
N GLN A 213 13.38 4.49 -15.76
CA GLN A 213 12.36 3.60 -15.20
C GLN A 213 12.98 2.61 -14.23
N VAL A 214 12.35 2.44 -13.04
CA VAL A 214 12.75 1.45 -12.04
C VAL A 214 11.53 0.62 -11.61
N GLN A 215 11.77 -0.57 -11.06
CA GLN A 215 10.67 -1.52 -10.81
C GLN A 215 9.92 -1.29 -9.50
N SER A 216 10.54 -0.64 -8.51
CA SER A 216 9.95 -0.48 -7.19
C SER A 216 9.85 1.00 -6.79
N ALA A 217 8.80 1.39 -6.07
CA ALA A 217 8.70 2.70 -5.43
C ALA A 217 9.79 2.96 -4.37
N THR A 218 10.55 1.91 -3.99
CA THR A 218 11.68 2.03 -3.05
C THR A 218 13.01 2.34 -3.75
N GLU A 219 13.05 2.33 -5.08
CA GLU A 219 14.27 2.58 -5.86
C GLU A 219 14.52 4.07 -6.16
N PRO A 220 13.51 4.91 -6.50
CA PRO A 220 13.76 6.33 -6.73
C PRO A 220 14.49 7.03 -5.58
N PRO A 221 14.16 6.80 -4.28
CA PRO A 221 14.93 7.34 -3.17
C PRO A 221 16.42 7.00 -3.24
N LYS A 222 16.74 5.73 -3.53
CA LYS A 222 18.14 5.26 -3.65
C LYS A 222 18.86 5.89 -4.82
N LYS A 223 18.18 6.08 -5.96
CA LYS A 223 18.75 6.69 -7.17
C LYS A 223 19.10 8.17 -6.99
N ILE A 224 18.24 8.93 -6.32
CA ILE A 224 18.56 10.35 -6.05
C ILE A 224 19.57 10.49 -4.92
N GLU A 225 19.52 9.66 -3.88
CA GLU A 225 20.52 9.64 -2.81
C GLU A 225 21.93 9.38 -3.36
N ALA A 226 22.07 8.42 -4.29
CA ALA A 226 23.32 8.10 -4.96
C ALA A 226 23.75 9.12 -6.04
N GLY A 227 22.92 10.11 -6.36
CA GLY A 227 23.19 11.10 -7.42
C GLY A 227 23.08 10.55 -8.85
N GLU A 228 22.56 9.35 -9.05
CA GLU A 228 22.34 8.77 -10.38
C GLU A 228 21.28 9.54 -11.19
N ARG A 229 20.31 10.12 -10.48
CA ARG A 229 19.31 11.05 -11.01
C ARG A 229 19.12 12.19 -10.03
N ALA A 230 18.78 13.35 -10.57
CA ALA A 230 18.61 14.53 -9.75
C ALA A 230 17.24 14.66 -9.10
N ILE A 231 16.20 14.10 -9.74
CA ILE A 231 14.81 14.26 -9.31
C ILE A 231 14.09 12.91 -9.40
N ALA A 232 13.38 12.54 -8.33
CA ALA A 232 12.39 11.48 -8.32
C ALA A 232 11.00 12.08 -8.61
N VAL A 233 10.35 11.56 -9.64
CA VAL A 233 8.97 11.95 -10.02
C VAL A 233 7.95 11.42 -9.01
N ASP A 234 8.25 10.27 -8.42
CA ASP A 234 7.46 9.52 -7.44
C ASP A 234 8.36 8.65 -6.56
N GLY A 235 7.76 7.92 -5.64
CA GLY A 235 8.45 7.02 -4.74
C GLY A 235 7.78 6.99 -3.37
N SER A 236 8.26 6.12 -2.49
CA SER A 236 7.76 6.05 -1.12
C SER A 236 8.38 7.17 -0.27
N ASP A 237 7.55 8.12 0.15
CA ASP A 237 7.97 9.33 0.89
C ASP A 237 8.82 9.03 2.12
N TYR A 238 8.46 8.00 2.89
CA TYR A 238 9.17 7.65 4.11
C TYR A 238 10.66 7.32 3.86
N LEU A 239 11.00 6.79 2.69
CA LEU A 239 12.39 6.50 2.35
C LEU A 239 13.18 7.76 1.99
N PHE A 240 12.57 8.73 1.34
CA PHE A 240 13.20 10.04 1.12
C PHE A 240 13.50 10.74 2.45
N TRP A 241 12.52 10.70 3.37
CA TRP A 241 12.70 11.27 4.69
C TRP A 241 13.76 10.53 5.51
N MET A 242 13.76 9.21 5.51
CA MET A 242 14.79 8.43 6.18
C MET A 242 16.19 8.73 5.61
N ALA A 243 16.31 8.93 4.29
CA ALA A 243 17.57 9.36 3.67
C ALA A 243 17.99 10.75 4.17
N LYS A 244 17.07 11.72 4.18
CA LYS A 244 17.31 13.06 4.70
C LYS A 244 17.74 13.05 6.18
N GLU A 245 17.10 12.26 7.02
CA GLU A 245 17.44 12.09 8.44
C GLU A 245 18.84 11.51 8.66
N ARG A 246 19.32 10.70 7.71
CA ARG A 246 20.72 10.20 7.71
C ARG A 246 21.73 11.20 7.16
N GLY A 247 21.31 12.40 6.78
CA GLY A 247 22.17 13.44 6.23
C GLY A 247 22.40 13.34 4.72
N ALA A 248 21.64 12.51 4.00
CA ALA A 248 21.69 12.49 2.53
C ALA A 248 21.17 13.81 1.95
N PRO A 249 21.73 14.27 0.80
CA PRO A 249 21.33 15.52 0.17
C PRO A 249 19.98 15.38 -0.56
N VAL A 250 18.93 15.05 0.17
CA VAL A 250 17.59 14.79 -0.36
C VAL A 250 16.59 15.76 0.25
N GLU A 251 15.75 16.38 -0.61
CA GLU A 251 14.63 17.21 -0.20
C GLU A 251 13.33 16.68 -0.78
N VAL A 252 12.25 16.73 0.03
CA VAL A 252 10.92 16.25 -0.34
C VAL A 252 10.04 17.44 -0.70
N VAL A 253 9.40 17.36 -1.86
CA VAL A 253 8.49 18.38 -2.36
C VAL A 253 7.08 17.82 -2.42
N GLN A 254 6.16 18.42 -1.69
CA GLN A 254 4.73 18.15 -1.82
C GLN A 254 4.20 18.92 -3.04
N PRO A 255 3.79 18.26 -4.13
CA PRO A 255 3.37 18.94 -5.35
C PRO A 255 2.17 19.88 -5.10
N VAL A 256 2.22 21.09 -5.68
CA VAL A 256 1.15 22.08 -5.52
C VAL A 256 -0.19 21.61 -6.07
N GLU A 257 -0.20 20.72 -7.04
CA GLU A 257 -1.40 20.12 -7.60
C GLU A 257 -2.07 19.16 -6.60
N GLY A 258 -1.27 18.51 -5.77
CA GLY A 258 -1.66 17.50 -4.78
C GLY A 258 -0.72 16.29 -4.80
N THR A 259 -0.59 15.63 -3.66
CA THR A 259 0.28 14.47 -3.51
C THR A 259 -0.53 13.18 -3.50
N PRO A 260 -0.17 12.16 -4.30
CA PRO A 260 -0.82 10.87 -4.24
C PRO A 260 -0.72 10.24 -2.86
N GLN A 261 -1.87 9.89 -2.28
CA GLN A 261 -1.98 9.19 -1.01
C GLN A 261 -2.13 7.69 -1.26
N ILE A 262 -1.37 6.88 -0.54
CA ILE A 262 -1.27 5.44 -0.72
C ILE A 262 -1.64 4.73 0.57
N SER A 263 -2.68 3.90 0.52
CA SER A 263 -3.03 2.98 1.59
C SER A 263 -2.09 1.76 1.59
N ASN A 264 -1.90 1.19 2.75
CA ASN A 264 -1.11 -0.03 2.91
C ASN A 264 -1.92 -1.07 3.68
N PRO A 265 -2.91 -1.69 3.06
CA PRO A 265 -3.72 -2.68 3.71
C PRO A 265 -2.92 -3.92 4.11
N MET A 266 -3.45 -4.60 5.13
CA MET A 266 -2.93 -5.83 5.69
C MET A 266 -4.08 -6.79 5.98
N ALA A 267 -3.87 -8.09 5.80
CA ALA A 267 -4.86 -9.14 6.06
C ALA A 267 -4.21 -10.45 6.50
N VAL A 268 -4.99 -11.25 7.22
CA VAL A 268 -4.69 -12.65 7.54
C VAL A 268 -5.35 -13.55 6.50
N PHE A 269 -4.62 -14.54 5.98
CA PHE A 269 -5.15 -15.50 5.02
C PHE A 269 -5.88 -16.67 5.68
N LYS A 270 -6.96 -17.17 5.07
CA LYS A 270 -7.66 -18.39 5.53
C LYS A 270 -6.78 -19.64 5.41
N SER A 271 -5.92 -19.64 4.41
CA SER A 271 -4.96 -20.71 4.14
C SER A 271 -3.71 -20.63 5.00
N ALA A 272 -3.62 -19.69 5.93
CA ALA A 272 -2.45 -19.47 6.78
C ALA A 272 -2.01 -20.76 7.49
N PRO A 273 -0.77 -21.23 7.30
CA PRO A 273 -0.24 -22.38 8.02
C PRO A 273 -0.13 -22.18 9.53
N ASN A 274 0.01 -20.90 9.96
CA ASN A 274 0.22 -20.55 11.36
C ASN A 274 -0.84 -19.48 11.80
N PRO A 275 -2.14 -19.88 11.89
CA PRO A 275 -3.24 -18.92 12.02
C PRO A 275 -3.24 -18.14 13.33
N ASN A 276 -2.73 -18.71 14.43
CA ASN A 276 -2.66 -18.01 15.73
C ASN A 276 -1.51 -17.01 15.73
N ALA A 277 -0.34 -17.38 15.21
CA ALA A 277 0.79 -16.46 15.06
C ALA A 277 0.48 -15.34 14.04
N ALA A 278 -0.29 -15.64 12.99
CA ALA A 278 -0.80 -14.66 12.04
C ALA A 278 -1.68 -13.60 12.72
N ARG A 279 -2.68 -14.04 13.50
CA ARG A 279 -3.56 -13.14 14.26
C ARG A 279 -2.78 -12.32 15.28
N LEU A 280 -1.83 -12.94 15.97
CA LEU A 280 -1.00 -12.25 16.96
C LEU A 280 -0.11 -11.19 16.31
N LEU A 281 0.58 -11.50 15.20
CA LEU A 281 1.39 -10.54 14.45
C LEU A 281 0.54 -9.39 13.91
N PHE A 282 -0.59 -9.72 13.28
CA PHE A 282 -1.54 -8.74 12.74
C PHE A 282 -2.04 -7.80 13.85
N GLY A 283 -2.46 -8.35 15.00
CA GLY A 283 -2.92 -7.57 16.14
C GLY A 283 -1.83 -6.66 16.71
N TRP A 284 -0.61 -7.17 16.85
CA TRP A 284 0.52 -6.37 17.36
C TRP A 284 0.90 -5.24 16.40
N ILE A 285 0.99 -5.50 15.10
CA ILE A 285 1.29 -4.45 14.11
C ILE A 285 0.26 -3.30 14.18
N MET A 286 -1.01 -3.62 14.48
CA MET A 286 -2.08 -2.63 14.55
C MET A 286 -2.25 -2.01 15.94
N SER A 287 -1.56 -2.53 16.96
CA SER A 287 -1.58 -1.97 18.31
C SER A 287 -0.87 -0.62 18.38
N ALA A 288 -1.10 0.13 19.46
CA ALA A 288 -0.38 1.37 19.72
C ALA A 288 1.14 1.15 19.74
N GLU A 289 1.60 0.05 20.32
CA GLU A 289 3.02 -0.30 20.38
C GLU A 289 3.61 -0.56 18.98
N GLY A 290 2.98 -1.42 18.17
CA GLY A 290 3.47 -1.74 16.82
C GLY A 290 3.40 -0.53 15.88
N GLN A 291 2.31 0.25 15.96
CA GLN A 291 2.17 1.50 15.19
C GLN A 291 3.21 2.54 15.62
N GLY A 292 3.42 2.72 16.94
CA GLY A 292 4.44 3.61 17.47
C GLY A 292 5.83 3.25 16.96
N PHE A 293 6.19 1.96 17.02
CA PHE A 293 7.45 1.45 16.48
C PHE A 293 7.65 1.79 15.00
N ILE A 294 6.64 1.57 14.16
CA ILE A 294 6.72 1.86 12.71
C ILE A 294 6.88 3.36 12.47
N VAL A 295 6.15 4.20 13.20
CA VAL A 295 6.22 5.66 13.09
C VAL A 295 7.59 6.18 13.52
N ASP A 296 8.10 5.72 14.67
CA ASP A 296 9.41 6.14 15.17
C ASP A 296 10.55 5.75 14.20
N LEU A 297 10.46 4.56 13.64
CA LEU A 297 11.45 4.06 12.68
C LEU A 297 11.40 4.80 11.35
N SER A 298 10.22 4.97 10.77
CA SER A 298 10.08 5.38 9.35
C SER A 298 9.36 6.70 9.13
N GLY A 299 8.57 7.17 10.10
CA GLY A 299 7.77 8.38 9.98
C GLY A 299 6.56 8.24 9.03
N GLN A 300 6.12 7.02 8.74
CA GLN A 300 4.88 6.77 8.01
C GLN A 300 3.67 7.19 8.86
N TYR A 301 2.57 7.55 8.22
CA TYR A 301 1.37 8.01 8.94
C TYR A 301 0.60 6.82 9.51
N PRO A 302 0.39 6.78 10.85
CA PRO A 302 -0.25 5.65 11.53
C PRO A 302 -1.73 5.57 11.21
N ALA A 303 -2.26 4.35 11.25
CA ALA A 303 -3.71 4.11 11.25
C ALA A 303 -4.32 4.26 12.65
N ASN A 304 -3.56 3.98 13.70
CA ASN A 304 -4.02 4.07 15.08
C ASN A 304 -3.99 5.54 15.55
N LYS A 305 -5.17 6.09 15.91
CA LYS A 305 -5.35 7.50 16.30
C LYS A 305 -4.62 7.90 17.59
N LEU A 306 -4.17 6.93 18.41
CA LEU A 306 -3.38 7.19 19.61
C LEU A 306 -1.93 7.60 19.29
N ILE A 307 -1.46 7.30 18.09
CA ILE A 307 -0.08 7.54 17.67
C ILE A 307 -0.01 8.83 16.87
N LYS A 308 0.85 9.72 17.31
CA LYS A 308 1.12 10.99 16.61
C LYS A 308 2.11 10.75 15.46
N ALA A 309 2.03 11.58 14.44
CA ALA A 309 3.04 11.62 13.39
C ALA A 309 4.44 11.91 13.99
N LYS A 310 5.48 11.34 13.38
CA LYS A 310 6.88 11.56 13.80
C LYS A 310 7.23 13.04 13.75
N ALA A 311 7.95 13.53 14.76
CA ALA A 311 8.45 14.89 14.78
C ALA A 311 9.27 15.22 13.53
N GLY A 312 9.12 16.42 12.99
CA GLY A 312 9.78 16.84 11.75
C GLY A 312 9.07 16.40 10.46
N ARG A 313 8.00 15.60 10.56
CA ARG A 313 7.11 15.30 9.42
C ARG A 313 5.95 16.30 9.36
N PRO A 314 5.58 16.81 8.18
CA PRO A 314 4.36 17.59 8.06
C PRO A 314 3.15 16.71 8.44
N PRO A 315 2.18 17.23 9.22
CA PRO A 315 0.95 16.49 9.51
C PRO A 315 0.20 16.15 8.21
N LEU A 316 -0.31 14.92 8.08
CA LEU A 316 -1.03 14.49 6.87
C LEU A 316 -2.17 15.45 6.50
N ALA A 317 -2.89 15.96 7.49
CA ALA A 317 -4.00 16.90 7.29
C ALA A 317 -3.56 18.27 6.72
N SER A 318 -2.26 18.64 6.81
CA SER A 318 -1.72 19.88 6.23
C SER A 318 -1.27 19.72 4.78
N ILE A 319 -1.27 18.50 4.25
CA ILE A 319 -0.84 18.21 2.89
C ILE A 319 -2.06 18.09 1.99
N LYS A 320 -2.06 18.80 0.86
CA LYS A 320 -3.05 18.58 -0.19
C LYS A 320 -2.81 17.21 -0.81
N THR A 321 -3.67 16.24 -0.51
CA THR A 321 -3.53 14.87 -1.02
C THR A 321 -4.61 14.54 -2.04
N TRP A 322 -4.30 13.63 -2.95
CA TRP A 322 -5.26 12.96 -3.81
C TRP A 322 -5.69 11.65 -3.16
N ARG A 323 -7.00 11.47 -3.03
CA ARG A 323 -7.54 10.24 -2.42
C ARG A 323 -7.45 9.06 -3.38
N GLU A 324 -7.18 7.91 -2.81
CA GLU A 324 -7.15 6.63 -3.48
C GLU A 324 -8.55 6.20 -3.97
N ASP A 325 -8.59 5.52 -5.11
CA ASP A 325 -9.76 4.84 -5.66
C ASP A 325 -9.39 3.38 -5.98
N PRO A 326 -9.41 2.48 -4.98
CA PRO A 326 -8.99 1.10 -5.18
C PRO A 326 -9.85 0.33 -6.18
N ILE A 327 -11.15 0.66 -6.28
CA ILE A 327 -12.05 0.05 -7.26
C ILE A 327 -11.70 0.53 -8.67
N GLY A 328 -11.38 1.82 -8.82
CA GLY A 328 -10.89 2.36 -10.08
C GLY A 328 -9.54 1.78 -10.48
N VAL A 329 -8.61 1.60 -9.52
CA VAL A 329 -7.33 0.92 -9.76
C VAL A 329 -7.56 -0.51 -10.26
N GLU A 330 -8.40 -1.31 -9.59
CA GLU A 330 -8.70 -2.68 -10.00
C GLU A 330 -9.22 -2.73 -11.45
N LYS A 331 -10.19 -1.88 -11.78
CA LYS A 331 -10.81 -1.86 -13.12
C LYS A 331 -9.87 -1.40 -14.22
N MET A 332 -8.93 -0.53 -13.91
CA MET A 332 -8.07 0.13 -14.88
C MET A 332 -6.64 -0.40 -14.92
N ALA A 333 -6.26 -1.35 -14.06
CA ALA A 333 -4.88 -1.80 -13.89
C ALA A 333 -4.23 -2.23 -15.23
N ASP A 334 -4.90 -3.04 -16.02
CA ASP A 334 -4.38 -3.52 -17.31
C ASP A 334 -4.30 -2.38 -18.34
N GLU A 335 -5.28 -1.49 -18.37
CA GLU A 335 -5.26 -0.30 -19.23
C GLU A 335 -4.11 0.64 -18.85
N ILE A 336 -3.90 0.87 -17.56
CA ILE A 336 -2.79 1.69 -17.04
C ILE A 336 -1.45 1.09 -17.48
N LYS A 337 -1.25 -0.21 -17.28
CA LYS A 337 -0.03 -0.92 -17.71
C LYS A 337 0.21 -0.77 -19.21
N ALA A 338 -0.82 -1.04 -20.02
CA ALA A 338 -0.70 -0.98 -21.48
C ALA A 338 -0.46 0.44 -22.00
N LYS A 339 -1.13 1.46 -21.44
CA LYS A 339 -0.89 2.86 -21.79
C LYS A 339 0.52 3.29 -21.40
N TYR A 340 0.93 2.96 -20.18
CA TYR A 340 2.25 3.31 -19.66
C TYR A 340 3.38 2.72 -20.51
N GLN A 341 3.31 1.42 -20.82
CA GLN A 341 4.30 0.73 -21.65
C GLN A 341 4.43 1.38 -23.03
N ARG A 342 3.31 1.74 -23.67
CA ARG A 342 3.33 2.42 -24.98
C ARG A 342 4.00 3.78 -24.93
N MET A 343 3.72 4.58 -23.87
CA MET A 343 4.25 5.96 -23.74
C MET A 343 5.74 5.96 -23.43
N PHE A 344 6.16 5.13 -22.48
CA PHE A 344 7.55 5.09 -22.00
C PHE A 344 8.43 4.07 -22.76
N LYS A 345 7.84 3.24 -23.64
CA LYS A 345 8.52 2.19 -24.43
C LYS A 345 9.30 1.20 -23.55
N VAL A 346 8.67 0.72 -22.50
CA VAL A 346 9.25 -0.18 -21.48
C VAL A 346 8.39 -1.42 -21.26
#